data_a52133f8428e37caadb1477aea18d420
#
_entry.id   a52133f8428e37caadb1477aea18d420
#
_cell.length_a   1.000
_cell.length_b   1.000
_cell.length_c   1.000
_cell.angle_alpha   90.00
_cell.angle_beta   90.00
_cell.angle_gamma   90.00
#
_symmetry.space_group_name_H-M   'P 1'
#
loop_
_entity.id
_entity.type
_entity.pdbx_description
1 polymer ?
#
loop_
_entity_poly.entity_id
_entity_poly.type
_entity_poly.pdbx_seq_one_letter_code
_entity_poly.pdbx_strand_id
1 'polypeptide(L)'
;MPTTSVEQIIESWRQVLAPHGIGYRIKLLGQLLGRKFQERLEPFGLTPFHWIVLCCLWEEDGLATCSIGEKLQQVGGTLTGVLDRMEERGLIRRERDPRDRRIWRIWLTQAGKELQTVLPPIAIELVDEAMQGISPEERQLFSKLLDQAIANIS
;
A
#
# COMPACT_ATOMS: atom_id res chain seq x y z
N MET A 1 -4.81 -36.13 28.26
CA MET A 1 -4.57 -35.34 27.04
C MET A 1 -5.30 -36.02 25.90
N PRO A 2 -6.24 -35.39 25.24
CA PRO A 2 -6.83 -35.98 24.05
C PRO A 2 -5.78 -36.07 22.96
N THR A 3 -5.53 -37.24 22.45
CA THR A 3 -4.65 -37.49 21.31
C THR A 3 -5.32 -36.90 20.07
N THR A 4 -4.77 -35.81 19.55
CA THR A 4 -5.23 -35.24 18.29
C THR A 4 -5.08 -36.30 17.20
N SER A 5 -6.15 -36.64 16.51
CA SER A 5 -6.10 -37.64 15.43
C SER A 5 -5.25 -37.12 14.26
N VAL A 6 -4.65 -38.05 13.51
CA VAL A 6 -3.86 -37.69 12.32
C VAL A 6 -4.71 -36.88 11.31
N GLU A 7 -5.99 -37.20 11.22
CA GLU A 7 -6.93 -36.46 10.37
C GLU A 7 -7.12 -35.00 10.79
N GLN A 8 -7.21 -34.76 12.12
CA GLN A 8 -7.28 -33.38 12.65
C GLN A 8 -5.99 -32.61 12.39
N ILE A 9 -4.85 -33.24 12.48
CA ILE A 9 -3.55 -32.63 12.16
C ILE A 9 -3.50 -32.29 10.66
N ILE A 10 -3.86 -33.21 9.78
CA ILE A 10 -3.88 -32.97 8.33
C ILE A 10 -4.85 -31.85 7.97
N GLU A 11 -6.04 -31.79 8.56
CA GLU A 11 -7.02 -30.72 8.31
C GLU A 11 -6.50 -29.37 8.78
N SER A 12 -5.82 -29.33 9.94
CA SER A 12 -5.19 -28.12 10.44
C SER A 12 -4.08 -27.61 9.49
N TRP A 13 -3.32 -28.50 8.89
CA TRP A 13 -2.29 -28.12 7.91
C TRP A 13 -2.86 -27.56 6.61
N ARG A 14 -4.01 -28.07 6.15
CA ARG A 14 -4.67 -27.55 4.95
C ARG A 14 -4.98 -26.07 5.04
N GLN A 15 -5.27 -25.57 6.23
CA GLN A 15 -5.57 -24.15 6.44
C GLN A 15 -4.37 -23.24 6.23
N VAL A 16 -3.15 -23.77 6.35
CA VAL A 16 -1.91 -22.99 6.19
C VAL A 16 -1.12 -23.36 4.93
N LEU A 17 -1.47 -24.46 4.27
CA LEU A 17 -0.81 -24.90 3.05
C LEU A 17 -1.22 -24.06 1.83
N ALA A 18 -0.26 -23.70 1.01
CA ALA A 18 -0.54 -23.10 -0.28
C ALA A 18 -1.24 -24.15 -1.19
N PRO A 19 -2.24 -23.78 -2.02
CA PRO A 19 -2.76 -22.42 -2.23
C PRO A 19 -3.98 -22.08 -1.36
N HIS A 20 -4.29 -22.84 -0.32
CA HIS A 20 -5.54 -22.71 0.45
C HIS A 20 -5.43 -21.84 1.71
N GLY A 21 -4.20 -21.64 2.22
CA GLY A 21 -3.98 -20.87 3.44
C GLY A 21 -4.28 -19.38 3.30
N ILE A 22 -4.71 -18.76 4.39
CA ILE A 22 -4.98 -17.31 4.45
C ILE A 22 -3.75 -16.50 4.04
N GLY A 23 -2.56 -16.87 4.54
CA GLY A 23 -1.33 -16.16 4.20
C GLY A 23 -1.04 -16.16 2.70
N TYR A 24 -1.18 -17.30 2.04
CA TYR A 24 -1.01 -17.39 0.60
C TYR A 24 -2.05 -16.57 -0.17
N ARG A 25 -3.32 -16.63 0.26
CA ARG A 25 -4.41 -15.88 -0.39
C ARG A 25 -4.21 -14.37 -0.29
N ILE A 26 -3.77 -13.87 0.86
CA ILE A 26 -3.44 -12.46 1.07
C ILE A 26 -2.29 -12.06 0.14
N LYS A 27 -1.23 -12.86 0.10
CA LYS A 27 -0.09 -12.63 -0.80
C LYS A 27 -0.52 -12.61 -2.27
N LEU A 28 -1.30 -13.59 -2.70
CA LEU A 28 -1.79 -13.69 -4.07
C LEU A 28 -2.67 -12.49 -4.46
N LEU A 29 -3.62 -12.12 -3.60
CA LEU A 29 -4.48 -10.96 -3.83
C LEU A 29 -3.63 -9.69 -3.95
N GLY A 30 -2.68 -9.48 -3.05
CA GLY A 30 -1.77 -8.34 -3.10
C GLY A 30 -0.94 -8.29 -4.39
N GLN A 31 -0.42 -9.43 -4.84
CA GLN A 31 0.34 -9.52 -6.10
C GLN A 31 -0.53 -9.21 -7.32
N LEU A 32 -1.75 -9.73 -7.36
CA LEU A 32 -2.68 -9.51 -8.48
C LEU A 32 -3.12 -8.04 -8.54
N LEU A 33 -3.50 -7.46 -7.41
CA LEU A 33 -3.85 -6.04 -7.32
C LEU A 33 -2.67 -5.16 -7.72
N GLY A 34 -1.49 -5.45 -7.21
CA GLY A 34 -0.27 -4.69 -7.52
C GLY A 34 0.06 -4.71 -9.01
N ARG A 35 -0.02 -5.86 -9.66
CA ARG A 35 0.24 -6.01 -11.09
C ARG A 35 -0.78 -5.24 -11.92
N LYS A 36 -2.07 -5.42 -11.66
CA LYS A 36 -3.13 -4.70 -12.39
C LYS A 36 -3.06 -3.20 -12.17
N PHE A 37 -2.71 -2.78 -10.97
CA PHE A 37 -2.55 -1.36 -10.67
C PHE A 37 -1.31 -0.78 -11.39
N GLN A 38 -0.20 -1.51 -11.42
CA GLN A 38 0.98 -1.14 -12.20
C GLN A 38 0.62 -0.90 -13.67
N GLU A 39 -0.13 -1.82 -14.28
CA GLU A 39 -0.58 -1.69 -15.69
C GLU A 39 -1.40 -0.41 -15.92
N ARG A 40 -2.27 -0.07 -14.96
CA ARG A 40 -3.12 1.13 -15.05
C ARG A 40 -2.36 2.44 -14.77
N LEU A 41 -1.28 2.38 -14.02
CA LEU A 41 -0.42 3.54 -13.75
C LEU A 41 0.64 3.78 -14.84
N GLU A 42 0.92 2.78 -15.67
CA GLU A 42 1.94 2.83 -16.70
C GLU A 42 1.77 4.00 -17.68
N PRO A 43 0.55 4.36 -18.16
CA PRO A 43 0.35 5.53 -19.03
C PRO A 43 0.76 6.85 -18.39
N PHE A 44 0.77 6.92 -17.05
CA PHE A 44 1.21 8.10 -16.29
C PHE A 44 2.71 8.03 -15.96
N GLY A 45 3.37 6.92 -16.30
CA GLY A 45 4.77 6.67 -15.94
C GLY A 45 4.98 6.51 -14.44
N LEU A 46 3.98 6.08 -13.70
CA LEU A 46 3.99 5.91 -12.25
C LEU A 46 4.00 4.43 -11.88
N THR A 47 4.43 4.17 -10.65
CA THR A 47 4.38 2.84 -10.04
C THR A 47 3.42 2.85 -8.85
N PRO A 48 2.97 1.69 -8.35
CA PRO A 48 2.20 1.63 -7.10
C PRO A 48 2.91 2.28 -5.92
N PHE A 49 4.23 2.28 -5.88
CA PHE A 49 4.98 2.93 -4.81
C PHE A 49 4.87 4.47 -4.88
N HIS A 50 4.91 5.04 -6.07
CA HIS A 50 4.65 6.48 -6.27
C HIS A 50 3.25 6.85 -5.78
N TRP A 51 2.26 6.03 -6.10
CA TRP A 51 0.89 6.19 -5.64
C TRP A 51 0.80 6.25 -4.12
N ILE A 52 1.44 5.32 -3.42
CA ILE A 52 1.40 5.26 -1.95
C ILE A 52 2.03 6.52 -1.33
N VAL A 53 3.15 7.00 -1.88
CA VAL A 53 3.79 8.25 -1.42
C VAL A 53 2.87 9.44 -1.68
N LEU A 54 2.25 9.53 -2.85
CA LEU A 54 1.29 10.58 -3.17
C LEU A 54 0.11 10.58 -2.19
N CYS A 55 -0.44 9.41 -1.87
CA CYS A 55 -1.52 9.28 -0.89
C CYS A 55 -1.14 9.87 0.47
N CYS A 56 0.06 9.58 0.96
CA CYS A 56 0.54 10.16 2.22
C CYS A 56 0.61 11.69 2.17
N LEU A 57 1.10 12.24 1.05
CA LEU A 57 1.25 13.69 0.88
C LEU A 57 -0.08 14.41 0.60
N TRP A 58 -1.04 13.76 -0.02
CA TRP A 58 -2.39 14.32 -0.18
C TRP A 58 -3.12 14.40 1.15
N GLU A 59 -2.86 13.47 2.05
CA GLU A 59 -3.39 13.51 3.41
C GLU A 59 -2.71 14.60 4.25
N GLU A 60 -1.39 14.66 4.18
CA GLU A 60 -0.56 15.62 4.92
C GLU A 60 0.65 16.01 4.09
N ASP A 61 0.60 17.18 3.47
CA ASP A 61 1.72 17.70 2.69
C ASP A 61 2.87 18.16 3.59
N GLY A 62 4.08 18.15 3.07
CA GLY A 62 5.25 18.59 3.84
C GLY A 62 5.75 17.60 4.88
N LEU A 63 5.40 16.32 4.76
CA LEU A 63 5.91 15.27 5.65
C LEU A 63 7.43 15.16 5.58
N ALA A 64 8.05 14.90 6.73
CA ALA A 64 9.45 14.51 6.78
C ALA A 64 9.65 13.13 6.11
N THR A 65 10.80 12.92 5.49
CA THR A 65 11.13 11.63 4.84
C THR A 65 10.99 10.46 5.80
N CYS A 66 11.45 10.61 7.06
CA CYS A 66 11.31 9.56 8.08
C CYS A 66 9.84 9.27 8.41
N SER A 67 8.97 10.27 8.43
CA SER A 67 7.54 10.09 8.69
C SER A 67 6.86 9.31 7.57
N ILE A 68 7.22 9.55 6.31
CA ILE A 68 6.75 8.77 5.16
C ILE A 68 7.21 7.31 5.31
N GLY A 69 8.47 7.09 5.63
CA GLY A 69 9.03 5.75 5.85
C GLY A 69 8.30 4.98 6.96
N GLU A 70 8.00 5.63 8.07
CA GLU A 70 7.24 5.04 9.18
C GLU A 70 5.81 4.67 8.76
N LYS A 71 5.10 5.58 8.09
CA LYS A 71 3.73 5.33 7.60
C LYS A 71 3.65 4.15 6.65
N LEU A 72 4.65 3.99 5.78
CA LEU A 72 4.70 2.93 4.78
C LEU A 72 5.39 1.67 5.27
N GLN A 73 5.96 1.69 6.49
CA GLN A 73 6.82 0.62 7.01
C GLN A 73 7.96 0.27 6.03
N GLN A 74 8.39 1.26 5.27
CA GLN A 74 9.49 1.14 4.31
C GLN A 74 10.72 1.89 4.82
N VAL A 75 11.89 1.32 4.65
CA VAL A 75 13.13 1.89 5.13
C VAL A 75 14.17 1.99 4.01
N GLY A 76 15.00 3.03 4.08
CA GLY A 76 16.25 3.14 3.37
C GLY A 76 16.16 3.49 1.90
N GLY A 77 16.98 2.84 1.11
CA GLY A 77 17.28 3.22 -0.27
C GLY A 77 16.10 3.17 -1.24
N THR A 78 15.12 2.29 -1.02
CA THR A 78 13.93 2.18 -1.89
C THR A 78 13.11 3.47 -1.84
N LEU A 79 12.81 3.99 -0.66
CA LEU A 79 12.07 5.25 -0.53
C LEU A 79 12.87 6.42 -1.11
N THR A 80 14.16 6.52 -0.80
CA THR A 80 15.03 7.56 -1.36
C THR A 80 15.01 7.55 -2.88
N GLY A 81 15.19 6.38 -3.50
CA GLY A 81 15.15 6.25 -4.97
C GLY A 81 13.79 6.60 -5.58
N VAL A 82 12.69 6.29 -4.88
CA VAL A 82 11.34 6.67 -5.31
C VAL A 82 11.18 8.19 -5.24
N LEU A 83 11.57 8.83 -4.15
CA LEU A 83 11.49 10.28 -3.98
C LEU A 83 12.37 11.01 -5.00
N ASP A 84 13.57 10.51 -5.29
CA ASP A 84 14.44 11.07 -6.33
C ASP A 84 13.74 11.10 -7.69
N ARG A 85 13.13 9.99 -8.08
CA ARG A 85 12.41 9.91 -9.36
C ARG A 85 11.16 10.80 -9.39
N MET A 86 10.45 10.90 -8.28
CA MET A 86 9.28 11.77 -8.18
C MET A 86 9.68 13.25 -8.29
N GLU A 87 10.81 13.64 -7.72
CA GLU A 87 11.34 14.99 -7.84
C GLU A 87 11.80 15.28 -9.28
N GLU A 88 12.52 14.37 -9.91
CA GLU A 88 12.95 14.47 -11.32
C GLU A 88 11.74 14.65 -12.26
N ARG A 89 10.62 14.03 -11.94
CA ARG A 89 9.36 14.13 -12.70
C ARG A 89 8.54 15.37 -12.37
N GLY A 90 8.98 16.19 -11.43
CA GLY A 90 8.30 17.41 -11.04
C GLY A 90 7.00 17.18 -10.26
N LEU A 91 6.86 16.05 -9.57
CA LEU A 91 5.68 15.74 -8.74
C LEU A 91 5.82 16.19 -7.32
N ILE A 92 7.04 16.21 -6.81
CA ILE A 92 7.41 16.68 -5.47
C ILE A 92 8.62 17.59 -5.53
N ARG A 93 8.83 18.34 -4.45
CA ARG A 93 10.06 19.05 -4.17
C ARG A 93 10.50 18.75 -2.74
N ARG A 94 11.80 18.76 -2.51
CA ARG A 94 12.38 18.56 -1.18
C ARG A 94 12.94 19.88 -0.64
N GLU A 95 12.65 20.14 0.61
CA GLU A 95 13.16 21.33 1.32
C GLU A 95 13.68 20.93 2.70
N ARG A 96 14.74 21.60 3.14
CA ARG A 96 15.20 21.45 4.50
C ARG A 96 14.20 22.06 5.47
N ASP A 97 13.94 21.37 6.58
CA ASP A 97 13.13 21.91 7.66
C ASP A 97 13.80 23.18 8.21
N PRO A 98 13.08 24.31 8.33
CA PRO A 98 13.69 25.56 8.82
C PRO A 98 14.12 25.50 10.28
N ARG A 99 13.57 24.60 11.08
CA ARG A 99 13.88 24.40 12.50
C ARG A 99 14.97 23.39 12.75
N ASP A 100 15.06 22.36 11.91
CA ASP A 100 16.10 21.33 11.96
C ASP A 100 16.57 20.99 10.56
N ARG A 101 17.70 21.55 10.15
CA ARG A 101 18.28 21.42 8.80
C ARG A 101 18.74 20.00 8.44
N ARG A 102 18.71 19.08 9.39
CA ARG A 102 18.98 17.65 9.15
C ARG A 102 17.77 16.94 8.56
N ILE A 103 16.57 17.51 8.71
CA ILE A 103 15.31 16.95 8.26
C ILE A 103 14.97 17.47 6.87
N TRP A 104 14.70 16.54 5.96
CA TRP A 104 14.11 16.82 4.66
C TRP A 104 12.60 16.71 4.74
N ARG A 105 11.90 17.74 4.24
CA ARG A 105 10.43 17.73 4.06
C ARG A 105 10.09 17.59 2.61
N ILE A 106 9.06 16.80 2.34
CA ILE A 106 8.59 16.46 1.00
C ILE A 106 7.29 17.21 0.74
N TRP A 107 7.29 18.04 -0.29
CA TRP A 107 6.15 18.86 -0.66
C TRP A 107 5.65 18.48 -2.05
N LEU A 108 4.32 18.42 -2.21
CA LEU A 108 3.71 18.27 -3.53
C LEU A 108 3.95 19.54 -4.38
N THR A 109 4.27 19.33 -5.65
CA THR A 109 4.15 20.39 -6.66
C THR A 109 2.69 20.52 -7.09
N GLN A 110 2.39 21.51 -7.92
CA GLN A 110 1.05 21.63 -8.50
C GLN A 110 0.70 20.36 -9.30
N ALA A 111 1.64 19.83 -10.09
CA ALA A 111 1.44 18.58 -10.82
C ALA A 111 1.13 17.39 -9.89
N GLY A 112 1.83 17.27 -8.76
CA GLY A 112 1.54 16.23 -7.77
C GLY A 112 0.16 16.38 -7.13
N LYS A 113 -0.28 17.59 -6.87
CA LYS A 113 -1.63 17.89 -6.35
C LYS A 113 -2.73 17.54 -7.36
N GLU A 114 -2.53 17.86 -8.62
CA GLU A 114 -3.50 17.60 -9.70
C GLU A 114 -3.77 16.10 -9.90
N LEU A 115 -2.80 15.23 -9.64
CA LEU A 115 -2.97 13.79 -9.72
C LEU A 115 -4.00 13.25 -8.70
N GLN A 116 -4.33 14.00 -7.66
CA GLN A 116 -5.38 13.63 -6.69
C GLN A 116 -6.77 13.51 -7.32
N THR A 117 -7.01 14.16 -8.43
CA THR A 117 -8.28 14.04 -9.16
C THR A 117 -8.27 12.94 -10.21
N VAL A 118 -7.12 12.46 -10.60
CA VAL A 118 -6.91 11.51 -11.70
C VAL A 118 -6.69 10.08 -11.23
N LEU A 119 -5.81 9.89 -10.24
CA LEU A 119 -5.38 8.55 -9.82
C LEU A 119 -6.37 7.84 -8.89
N PRO A 120 -7.00 8.49 -7.90
CA PRO A 120 -7.94 7.80 -7.02
C PRO A 120 -9.08 7.09 -7.74
N PRO A 121 -9.72 7.65 -8.78
CA PRO A 121 -10.72 6.93 -9.56
C PRO A 121 -10.22 5.61 -10.14
N ILE A 122 -8.97 5.56 -10.59
CA ILE A 122 -8.34 4.35 -11.14
C ILE A 122 -8.20 3.28 -10.06
N ALA A 123 -7.77 3.68 -8.87
CA ALA A 123 -7.65 2.76 -7.72
C ALA A 123 -9.02 2.23 -7.26
N ILE A 124 -10.03 3.10 -7.21
CA ILE A 124 -11.41 2.73 -6.84
C ILE A 124 -11.96 1.71 -7.83
N GLU A 125 -11.80 1.96 -9.11
CA GLU A 125 -12.26 1.07 -10.17
C GLU A 125 -11.64 -0.33 -10.09
N LEU A 126 -10.34 -0.40 -9.79
CA LEU A 126 -9.65 -1.66 -9.58
C LEU A 126 -10.17 -2.41 -8.34
N VAL A 127 -10.39 -1.71 -7.24
CA VAL A 127 -10.94 -2.31 -6.02
C VAL A 127 -12.35 -2.82 -6.28
N ASP A 128 -13.17 -2.06 -6.98
CA ASP A 128 -14.54 -2.47 -7.33
C ASP A 128 -14.54 -3.71 -8.23
N GLU A 129 -13.63 -3.79 -9.18
CA GLU A 129 -13.44 -4.98 -10.02
C GLU A 129 -13.06 -6.20 -9.17
N ALA A 130 -12.10 -6.05 -8.25
CA ALA A 130 -11.65 -7.13 -7.38
C ALA A 130 -12.75 -7.59 -6.39
N MET A 131 -13.58 -6.66 -5.94
CA MET A 131 -14.62 -6.89 -4.94
C MET A 131 -16.01 -7.11 -5.57
N GLN A 132 -16.08 -7.36 -6.87
CA GLN A 132 -17.34 -7.63 -7.55
C GLN A 132 -18.05 -8.82 -6.91
N GLY A 133 -19.35 -8.67 -6.58
CA GLY A 133 -20.15 -9.68 -5.92
C GLY A 133 -20.02 -9.70 -4.40
N ILE A 134 -19.14 -8.89 -3.82
CA ILE A 134 -18.99 -8.72 -2.38
C ILE A 134 -19.78 -7.48 -1.95
N SER A 135 -20.67 -7.63 -0.98
CA SER A 135 -21.52 -6.53 -0.52
C SER A 135 -20.71 -5.41 0.16
N PRO A 136 -21.24 -4.17 0.24
CA PRO A 136 -20.57 -3.09 0.97
C PRO A 136 -20.25 -3.44 2.43
N GLU A 137 -21.15 -4.14 3.10
CA GLU A 137 -20.99 -4.59 4.48
C GLU A 137 -19.86 -5.62 4.61
N GLU A 138 -19.79 -6.56 3.67
CA GLU A 138 -18.73 -7.57 3.61
C GLU A 138 -17.37 -6.94 3.31
N ARG A 139 -17.31 -5.94 2.42
CA ARG A 139 -16.09 -5.18 2.12
C ARG A 139 -15.59 -4.45 3.37
N GLN A 140 -16.49 -3.83 4.12
CA GLN A 140 -16.15 -3.14 5.35
C GLN A 140 -15.65 -4.11 6.41
N LEU A 141 -16.29 -5.26 6.55
CA LEU A 141 -15.84 -6.32 7.45
C LEU A 141 -14.46 -6.85 7.05
N PHE A 142 -14.23 -7.07 5.77
CA PHE A 142 -12.94 -7.51 5.25
C PHE A 142 -11.81 -6.54 5.58
N SER A 143 -12.02 -5.24 5.37
CA SER A 143 -11.06 -4.19 5.75
C SER A 143 -10.77 -4.22 7.24
N LYS A 144 -11.82 -4.30 8.07
CA LYS A 144 -11.68 -4.37 9.53
C LYS A 144 -10.87 -5.58 9.99
N LEU A 145 -11.10 -6.74 9.37
CA LEU A 145 -10.38 -7.97 9.71
C LEU A 145 -8.91 -7.90 9.29
N LEU A 146 -8.62 -7.28 8.14
CA LEU A 146 -7.25 -7.02 7.72
C LEU A 146 -6.52 -6.09 8.70
N ASP A 147 -7.17 -5.01 9.12
CA ASP A 147 -6.61 -4.07 10.10
C ASP A 147 -6.29 -4.76 11.42
N GLN A 148 -7.19 -5.62 11.90
CA GLN A 148 -6.97 -6.40 13.13
C GLN A 148 -5.79 -7.36 12.98
N ALA A 149 -5.70 -8.07 11.86
CA ALA A 149 -4.59 -8.98 11.60
C ALA A 149 -3.24 -8.24 11.52
N ILE A 150 -3.21 -7.10 10.86
CA ILE A 150 -2.02 -6.24 10.78
C ILE A 150 -1.62 -5.77 12.18
N ALA A 151 -2.55 -5.26 12.96
CA ALA A 151 -2.30 -4.76 14.31
C ALA A 151 -1.73 -5.85 15.24
N ASN A 152 -2.17 -7.10 15.08
CA ASN A 152 -1.72 -8.21 15.92
C ASN A 152 -0.24 -8.57 15.75
N ILE A 153 0.33 -8.27 14.58
CA ILE A 153 1.71 -8.65 14.24
C ILE A 153 2.64 -7.46 13.93
N SER A 154 2.11 -6.24 14.07
CA SER A 154 2.90 -5.01 13.86
C SER A 154 3.75 -4.65 15.08
#